data_1b4c3de4ef694443272486b750ac12b7
#
_entry.id   1b4c3de4ef694443272486b750ac12b7
#
_cell.length_a   1.000
_cell.length_b   1.000
_cell.length_c   1.000
_cell.angle_alpha   90.00
_cell.angle_beta   90.00
_cell.angle_gamma   90.00
#
_symmetry.space_group_name_H-M   'P 1'
#
loop_
_entity.id
_entity.type
_entity.pdbx_description
1 polymer ?
#
loop_
_entity_poly.entity_id
_entity_poly.type
_entity_poly.pdbx_seq_one_letter_code
_entity_poly.pdbx_strand_id
1 'polypeptide(L)'
;MLRAALKEHGMMDEIQVLSAGTYALSGATASTGAQRAMQRRGLSLADHRSRAVTGVLLETCSLIVGLTQSHINQLRMMYPDCPTPMIAFDDPPVSDPYGGDDAAYEQAACDIQRQLPALIQHL
;
A
#
# COMPACT_ATOMS: atom_id res chain seq x y z
N MET A 1 3.72 4.22 -5.95
CA MET A 1 5.12 3.81 -5.78
C MET A 1 5.39 2.41 -6.35
N LEU A 2 4.68 1.40 -5.91
CA LEU A 2 4.89 0.03 -6.43
C LEU A 2 4.65 -0.07 -7.94
N ARG A 3 3.57 0.53 -8.44
CA ARG A 3 3.28 0.52 -9.89
C ARG A 3 4.44 1.12 -10.70
N ALA A 4 5.01 2.22 -10.24
CA ALA A 4 6.16 2.86 -10.90
C ALA A 4 7.38 1.94 -10.89
N ALA A 5 7.66 1.29 -9.77
CA ALA A 5 8.76 0.34 -9.65
C ALA A 5 8.56 -0.88 -10.55
N LEU A 6 7.35 -1.41 -10.63
CA LEU A 6 7.03 -2.52 -11.53
C LEU A 6 7.20 -2.14 -13.00
N LYS A 7 6.82 -0.91 -13.36
CA LYS A 7 7.01 -0.39 -14.71
C LYS A 7 8.50 -0.34 -15.08
N GLU A 8 9.35 0.12 -14.16
CA GLU A 8 10.79 0.14 -14.36
C GLU A 8 11.39 -1.27 -14.55
N HIS A 9 10.78 -2.29 -13.94
CA HIS A 9 11.21 -3.68 -14.06
C HIS A 9 10.50 -4.43 -15.20
N GLY A 10 9.67 -3.76 -16.01
CA GLY A 10 8.96 -4.40 -17.10
C GLY A 10 7.85 -5.35 -16.69
N MET A 11 7.32 -5.23 -15.46
CA MET A 11 6.34 -6.17 -14.88
C MET A 11 4.91 -5.63 -14.81
N MET A 12 4.66 -4.42 -15.29
CA MET A 12 3.33 -3.79 -15.16
C MET A 12 2.21 -4.51 -15.89
N ASP A 13 2.53 -5.20 -16.99
CA ASP A 13 1.52 -5.94 -17.77
C ASP A 13 1.13 -7.27 -17.11
N GLU A 14 1.95 -7.75 -16.19
CA GLU A 14 1.76 -9.06 -15.54
C GLU A 14 1.13 -8.94 -14.15
N ILE A 15 1.23 -7.77 -13.51
CA ILE A 15 0.82 -7.57 -12.11
C ILE A 15 -0.10 -6.36 -12.00
N GLN A 16 -1.31 -6.61 -11.51
CA GLN A 16 -2.25 -5.56 -11.16
C GLN A 16 -2.08 -5.20 -9.68
N VAL A 17 -1.91 -3.91 -9.39
CA VAL A 17 -1.77 -3.40 -8.02
C VAL A 17 -3.05 -2.68 -7.61
N LEU A 18 -3.61 -3.11 -6.48
CA LEU A 18 -4.76 -2.48 -5.85
C LEU A 18 -4.39 -2.04 -4.45
N SER A 19 -5.07 -1.05 -3.91
CA SER A 19 -4.90 -0.61 -2.54
C SER A 19 -6.24 -0.48 -1.83
N ALA A 20 -6.24 -0.70 -0.51
CA ALA A 20 -7.43 -0.55 0.32
C ALA A 20 -7.02 -0.23 1.76
N GLY A 21 -7.93 0.32 2.54
CA GLY A 21 -7.71 0.62 3.95
C GLY A 21 -8.61 -0.19 4.86
N THR A 22 -8.10 -0.55 6.03
CA THR A 22 -8.86 -1.30 7.04
C THR A 22 -9.99 -0.47 7.65
N TYR A 23 -9.86 0.86 7.66
CA TYR A 23 -10.86 1.80 8.16
C TYR A 23 -11.18 2.90 7.16
N ALA A 24 -10.86 2.72 5.87
CA ALA A 24 -11.07 3.74 4.88
C ALA A 24 -12.54 3.93 4.53
N LEU A 25 -12.93 5.18 4.31
CA LEU A 25 -14.16 5.51 3.59
C LEU A 25 -13.87 5.40 2.09
N SER A 26 -14.79 4.81 1.35
CA SER A 26 -14.62 4.66 -0.10
C SER A 26 -14.81 5.99 -0.82
N GLY A 27 -13.98 6.26 -1.83
CA GLY A 27 -14.12 7.40 -2.72
C GLY A 27 -13.42 8.68 -2.27
N ALA A 28 -12.68 8.67 -1.17
CA ALA A 28 -11.92 9.84 -0.74
C ALA A 28 -10.64 10.02 -1.57
N THR A 29 -10.27 11.28 -1.82
CA THR A 29 -8.99 11.61 -2.45
C THR A 29 -7.83 11.37 -1.49
N ALA A 30 -6.62 11.21 -2.04
CA ALA A 30 -5.41 11.14 -1.21
C ALA A 30 -5.23 12.45 -0.42
N SER A 31 -4.68 12.35 0.79
CA SER A 31 -4.35 13.54 1.60
C SER A 31 -3.33 14.43 0.88
N THR A 32 -3.34 15.72 1.21
CA THR A 32 -2.41 16.68 0.63
C THR A 32 -0.96 16.29 0.89
N GLY A 33 -0.65 15.80 2.09
CA GLY A 33 0.71 15.34 2.42
C GLY A 33 1.16 14.16 1.57
N ALA A 34 0.29 13.19 1.33
CA ALA A 34 0.58 12.05 0.46
C ALA A 34 0.81 12.52 -0.98
N GLN A 35 -0.04 13.42 -1.48
CA GLN A 35 0.12 13.97 -2.83
C GLN A 35 1.46 14.68 -3.00
N ARG A 36 1.86 15.50 -2.02
CA ARG A 36 3.15 16.21 -2.04
C ARG A 36 4.34 15.26 -2.04
N ALA A 37 4.30 14.22 -1.20
CA ALA A 37 5.37 13.22 -1.14
C ALA A 37 5.54 12.50 -2.48
N MET A 38 4.44 12.18 -3.17
CA MET A 38 4.50 11.55 -4.47
C MET A 38 4.95 12.51 -5.57
N GLN A 39 4.52 13.77 -5.53
CA GLN A 39 4.96 14.79 -6.48
C GLN A 39 6.49 14.99 -6.45
N ARG A 40 7.10 14.94 -5.26
CA ARG A 40 8.57 15.00 -5.12
C ARG A 40 9.27 13.84 -5.82
N ARG A 41 8.57 12.72 -6.06
CA ARG A 41 9.07 11.53 -6.76
C ARG A 41 8.62 11.46 -8.20
N GLY A 42 8.02 12.52 -8.72
CA GLY A 42 7.49 12.54 -10.09
C GLY A 42 6.24 11.69 -10.29
N LEU A 43 5.54 11.35 -9.21
CA LEU A 43 4.33 10.53 -9.24
C LEU A 43 3.10 11.37 -8.93
N SER A 44 1.93 10.93 -9.41
CA SER A 44 0.66 11.61 -9.18
C SER A 44 -0.33 10.70 -8.47
N LEU A 45 -1.05 11.24 -7.49
CA LEU A 45 -2.19 10.62 -6.83
C LEU A 45 -3.52 11.32 -7.17
N ALA A 46 -3.54 12.13 -8.23
CA ALA A 46 -4.73 12.92 -8.60
C ALA A 46 -5.97 12.05 -8.83
N ASP A 47 -5.79 10.87 -9.41
CA ASP A 47 -6.89 9.93 -9.72
C ASP A 47 -7.10 8.88 -8.62
N HIS A 48 -6.32 8.93 -7.56
CA HIS A 48 -6.46 7.97 -6.47
C HIS A 48 -7.75 8.22 -5.69
N ARG A 49 -8.48 7.14 -5.40
CA ARG A 49 -9.64 7.15 -4.50
C ARG A 49 -9.50 6.02 -3.50
N SER A 50 -9.78 6.32 -2.25
CA SER A 50 -9.72 5.31 -1.19
C SER A 50 -10.81 4.25 -1.38
N ARG A 51 -10.54 3.06 -0.90
CA ARG A 51 -11.51 1.97 -0.86
C ARG A 51 -11.36 1.20 0.44
N ALA A 52 -12.48 0.75 0.99
CA ALA A 52 -12.46 -0.13 2.14
C ALA A 52 -12.10 -1.56 1.72
N VAL A 53 -11.41 -2.27 2.59
CA VAL A 53 -11.15 -3.70 2.42
C VAL A 53 -12.48 -4.48 2.48
N THR A 54 -12.62 -5.45 1.57
CA THR A 54 -13.72 -6.43 1.59
C THR A 54 -13.15 -7.84 1.44
N GLY A 55 -13.88 -8.84 1.92
CA GLY A 55 -13.47 -10.24 1.76
C GLY A 55 -13.33 -10.63 0.30
N VAL A 56 -14.24 -10.17 -0.56
CA VAL A 56 -14.19 -10.43 -2.01
C VAL A 56 -12.92 -9.86 -2.62
N LEU A 57 -12.55 -8.62 -2.26
CA LEU A 57 -11.32 -8.01 -2.75
C LEU A 57 -10.09 -8.83 -2.38
N LEU A 58 -10.01 -9.28 -1.12
CA LEU A 58 -8.88 -10.09 -0.63
C LEU A 58 -8.76 -11.42 -1.36
N GLU A 59 -9.87 -12.08 -1.63
CA GLU A 59 -9.90 -13.37 -2.32
C GLU A 59 -9.47 -13.27 -3.79
N THR A 60 -9.63 -12.11 -4.42
CA THR A 60 -9.20 -11.88 -5.81
C THR A 60 -7.70 -11.67 -5.94
N CYS A 61 -7.00 -11.39 -4.84
CA CYS A 61 -5.57 -11.09 -4.85
C CYS A 61 -4.74 -12.38 -4.74
N SER A 62 -3.58 -12.39 -5.39
CA SER A 62 -2.58 -13.46 -5.26
C SER A 62 -1.66 -13.25 -4.06
N LEU A 63 -1.50 -12.00 -3.63
CA LEU A 63 -0.70 -11.62 -2.48
C LEU A 63 -1.29 -10.36 -1.86
N ILE A 64 -1.32 -10.32 -0.54
CA ILE A 64 -1.74 -9.16 0.24
C ILE A 64 -0.52 -8.62 1.00
N VAL A 65 -0.27 -7.33 0.88
CA VAL A 65 0.83 -6.65 1.58
C VAL A 65 0.25 -5.63 2.54
N GLY A 66 0.53 -5.80 3.82
CA GLY A 66 0.19 -4.81 4.85
C GLY A 66 1.35 -3.84 5.06
N LEU A 67 1.04 -2.59 5.31
CA LEU A 67 2.07 -1.59 5.64
C LEU A 67 2.68 -1.82 7.02
N THR A 68 1.99 -2.55 7.89
CA THR A 68 2.49 -3.00 9.19
C THR A 68 1.96 -4.40 9.49
N GLN A 69 2.60 -5.09 10.44
CA GLN A 69 2.10 -6.36 10.94
C GLN A 69 0.72 -6.23 11.59
N SER A 70 0.44 -5.07 12.20
CA SER A 70 -0.87 -4.78 12.79
C SER A 70 -2.00 -4.86 11.75
N HIS A 71 -1.79 -4.34 10.54
CA HIS A 71 -2.77 -4.44 9.46
C HIS A 71 -3.04 -5.90 9.07
N ILE A 72 -2.00 -6.71 8.98
CA ILE A 72 -2.15 -8.13 8.68
C ILE A 72 -2.91 -8.86 9.79
N ASN A 73 -2.61 -8.56 11.06
CA ASN A 73 -3.32 -9.14 12.20
C ASN A 73 -4.82 -8.78 12.17
N GLN A 74 -5.15 -7.53 11.85
CA GLN A 74 -6.53 -7.08 11.69
C GLN A 74 -7.25 -7.85 10.57
N LEU A 75 -6.61 -8.00 9.41
CA LEU A 75 -7.21 -8.73 8.28
C LEU A 75 -7.45 -10.19 8.62
N ARG A 76 -6.53 -10.84 9.33
CA ARG A 76 -6.70 -12.23 9.78
C ARG A 76 -7.80 -12.40 10.79
N MET A 77 -8.03 -11.39 11.65
CA MET A 77 -9.17 -11.39 12.59
C MET A 77 -10.50 -11.16 11.86
N MET A 78 -10.54 -10.27 10.89
CA MET A 78 -11.76 -9.96 10.13
C MET A 78 -12.11 -11.04 9.12
N TYR A 79 -11.12 -11.68 8.52
CA TYR A 79 -11.28 -12.66 7.45
C TYR A 79 -10.41 -13.90 7.73
N PRO A 80 -10.73 -14.69 8.78
CA PRO A 80 -9.86 -15.81 9.21
C PRO A 80 -9.73 -16.92 8.19
N ASP A 81 -10.70 -17.06 7.30
CA ASP A 81 -10.72 -18.11 6.28
C ASP A 81 -10.14 -17.67 4.94
N CYS A 82 -9.61 -16.45 4.83
CA CYS A 82 -9.00 -15.96 3.59
C CYS A 82 -7.73 -16.77 3.27
N PRO A 83 -7.68 -17.46 2.11
CA PRO A 83 -6.55 -18.32 1.76
C PRO A 83 -5.36 -17.56 1.17
N THR A 84 -5.53 -16.29 0.84
CA THR A 84 -4.50 -15.50 0.17
C THR A 84 -3.32 -15.26 1.11
N PRO A 85 -2.07 -15.50 0.66
CA PRO A 85 -0.89 -15.17 1.45
C PRO A 85 -0.82 -13.71 1.83
N MET A 86 -0.42 -13.42 3.07
CA MET A 86 -0.29 -12.07 3.60
C MET A 86 1.12 -11.85 4.14
N ILE A 87 1.74 -10.75 3.74
CA ILE A 87 3.04 -10.31 4.27
C ILE A 87 2.95 -8.86 4.74
N ALA A 88 3.83 -8.46 5.61
CA ALA A 88 3.89 -7.08 6.11
C ALA A 88 5.22 -6.43 5.77
N PHE A 89 5.19 -5.11 5.57
CA PHE A 89 6.39 -4.29 5.62
C PHE A 89 6.75 -4.09 7.10
N ASP A 90 7.85 -4.66 7.54
CA ASP A 90 8.25 -4.63 8.95
C ASP A 90 9.73 -4.25 9.18
N ASP A 91 10.47 -3.92 8.14
CA ASP A 91 11.88 -3.54 8.22
C ASP A 91 12.19 -2.28 7.40
N PRO A 92 11.83 -1.11 7.87
CA PRO A 92 11.05 -0.81 9.08
C PRO A 92 9.54 -0.88 8.83
N PRO A 93 8.71 -1.00 9.89
CA PRO A 93 7.27 -0.82 9.76
C PRO A 93 6.95 0.57 9.21
N VAL A 94 5.97 0.67 8.31
CA VAL A 94 5.57 1.95 7.75
C VAL A 94 4.63 2.65 8.73
N SER A 95 5.07 3.77 9.32
CA SER A 95 4.25 4.55 10.22
C SER A 95 3.09 5.20 9.49
N ASP A 96 1.92 5.26 10.13
CA ASP A 96 0.77 5.97 9.59
C ASP A 96 0.98 7.49 9.74
N PRO A 97 1.12 8.25 8.64
CA PRO A 97 1.37 9.69 8.70
C PRO A 97 0.10 10.51 8.88
N TYR A 98 -1.07 9.89 9.01
CA TYR A 98 -2.36 10.58 9.07
C TYR A 98 -2.37 11.67 10.15
N GLY A 99 -2.75 12.88 9.75
CA GLY A 99 -2.73 14.04 10.64
C GLY A 99 -1.35 14.62 10.90
N GLY A 100 -0.29 14.05 10.34
CA GLY A 100 1.07 14.54 10.46
C GLY A 100 1.41 15.62 9.43
N ASP A 101 2.63 16.14 9.53
CA ASP A 101 3.19 17.13 8.63
C ASP A 101 3.80 16.47 7.36
N ASP A 102 4.36 17.31 6.47
CA ASP A 102 5.01 16.82 5.26
C ASP A 102 6.18 15.88 5.56
N ALA A 103 6.90 16.09 6.65
CA ALA A 103 8.01 15.22 7.06
C ALA A 103 7.51 13.81 7.43
N ALA A 104 6.35 13.70 8.09
CA ALA A 104 5.76 12.41 8.42
C ALA A 104 5.35 11.63 7.16
N TYR A 105 4.75 12.29 6.17
CA TYR A 105 4.42 11.67 4.89
C TYR A 105 5.65 11.28 4.10
N GLU A 106 6.69 12.11 4.12
CA GLU A 106 7.97 11.81 3.47
C GLU A 106 8.65 10.60 4.10
N GLN A 107 8.63 10.50 5.43
CA GLN A 107 9.18 9.34 6.14
C GLN A 107 8.44 8.05 5.77
N ALA A 108 7.11 8.09 5.73
CA ALA A 108 6.31 6.94 5.32
C ALA A 108 6.65 6.52 3.88
N ALA A 109 6.79 7.47 2.98
CA ALA A 109 7.17 7.19 1.59
C ALA A 109 8.57 6.57 1.49
N CYS A 110 9.54 7.06 2.27
CA CYS A 110 10.88 6.47 2.34
C CYS A 110 10.84 5.02 2.85
N ASP A 111 10.06 4.77 3.89
CA ASP A 111 9.93 3.43 4.47
C ASP A 111 9.34 2.43 3.47
N ILE A 112 8.34 2.85 2.70
CA ILE A 112 7.76 2.05 1.63
C ILE A 112 8.82 1.81 0.53
N GLN A 113 9.47 2.86 0.08
CA GLN A 113 10.43 2.80 -1.03
C GLN A 113 11.57 1.84 -0.76
N ARG A 114 12.07 1.78 0.48
CA ARG A 114 13.13 0.86 0.89
C ARG A 114 12.75 -0.61 0.74
N GLN A 115 11.49 -0.93 0.85
CA GLN A 115 11.01 -2.31 0.87
C GLN A 115 10.52 -2.80 -0.49
N LEU A 116 10.39 -1.92 -1.47
CA LEU A 116 9.91 -2.28 -2.81
C LEU A 116 10.84 -3.28 -3.53
N PRO A 117 12.19 -3.15 -3.51
CA PRO A 117 13.04 -4.12 -4.17
C PRO A 117 12.84 -5.55 -3.68
N ALA A 118 12.78 -5.74 -2.37
CA ALA A 118 12.54 -7.07 -1.79
C ALA A 118 11.16 -7.61 -2.14
N LEU A 119 10.13 -6.74 -2.14
CA LEU A 119 8.80 -7.13 -2.55
C LEU A 119 8.76 -7.57 -4.01
N ILE A 120 9.39 -6.83 -4.90
CA ILE A 120 9.43 -7.14 -6.33
C ILE A 120 10.11 -8.49 -6.57
N GLN A 121 11.18 -8.81 -5.85
CA GLN A 121 11.83 -10.11 -5.94
C GLN A 121 10.90 -11.26 -5.47
N HIS A 122 9.97 -10.96 -4.56
CA HIS A 122 8.99 -11.93 -4.05
C HIS A 122 7.87 -12.21 -5.05
N LEU A 123 7.61 -11.29 -5.93
CA LEU A 123 6.58 -11.43 -6.96
C LEU A 123 7.10 -12.25 -8.14
#